data_7f8e5dd1c70c1899d4013d135bc0a1da
#
_entry.id   7f8e5dd1c70c1899d4013d135bc0a1da
#
_cell.length_a   1.000
_cell.length_b   1.000
_cell.length_c   1.000
_cell.angle_alpha   90.00
_cell.angle_beta   90.00
_cell.angle_gamma   90.00
#
_symmetry.space_group_name_H-M   'P 1'
#
loop_
_entity.id
_entity.type
_entity.pdbx_description
1 polymer ?
#
loop_
_entity_poly.entity_id
_entity_poly.type
_entity_poly.pdbx_seq_one_letter_code
_entity_poly.pdbx_strand_id
1 'polypeptide(L)'
;MMNGKTNKLVKSFFNSYNNQIHFQKEITGAECPGDNLHEFSYHIQAMVEELGEVMKADKRWKTHRNTRYVPDEKLDELADVFITAMNISIHSGFTAEQIEEAIAKKINENFERLAIAKKEEQE
;
A
#
# COMPACT_ATOMS: atom_id res chain seq x y z
N MET A 1 -1.99 -27.89 13.08
CA MET A 1 -1.82 -27.31 13.07
C MET A 1 -1.67 -26.63 12.83
N MET A 2 -1.57 -26.53 12.76
CA MET A 2 -1.12 -25.77 12.41
C MET A 2 -0.74 -25.40 12.59
N ASN A 3 -0.54 -25.36 12.71
CA ASN A 3 -0.01 -24.74 12.75
C ASN A 3 0.53 -24.19 12.49
N GLY A 4 0.93 -24.26 12.61
CA GLY A 4 1.52 -23.59 12.38
C GLY A 4 1.91 -23.25 11.87
N LYS A 5 2.03 -23.50 11.73
CA LYS A 5 2.06 -22.95 11.12
C LYS A 5 1.50 -22.26 10.58
N THR A 6 0.97 -22.74 10.61
CA THR A 6 0.26 -22.01 10.07
C THR A 6 0.18 -20.75 10.21
N ASN A 7 0.52 -20.68 10.92
CA ASN A 7 0.67 -19.43 11.00
C ASN A 7 1.75 -18.89 10.36
N LYS A 8 2.28 -19.56 9.43
CA LYS A 8 3.19 -19.01 8.60
C LYS A 8 2.56 -18.00 7.81
N LEU A 9 2.94 -16.80 8.05
CA LEU A 9 2.60 -15.72 7.20
C LEU A 9 3.19 -15.99 5.86
N VAL A 10 2.36 -16.29 4.91
CA VAL A 10 2.81 -16.30 3.53
C VAL A 10 2.94 -14.85 3.14
N LYS A 11 4.20 -14.42 3.01
CA LYS A 11 4.51 -13.01 2.76
C LYS A 11 4.34 -12.69 1.29
N SER A 12 3.15 -12.37 0.88
CA SER A 12 2.88 -11.95 -0.48
C SER A 12 1.84 -10.85 -0.47
N PHE A 13 1.85 -10.04 -1.53
CA PHE A 13 0.85 -8.99 -1.69
C PHE A 13 -0.55 -9.60 -1.71
N PHE A 14 -0.71 -10.70 -2.45
CA PHE A 14 -1.99 -11.36 -2.60
C PHE A 14 -2.59 -11.76 -1.26
N ASN A 15 -1.79 -12.41 -0.42
CA ASN A 15 -2.24 -12.84 0.89
C ASN A 15 -2.51 -11.67 1.83
N SER A 16 -1.65 -10.66 1.81
CA SER A 16 -1.85 -9.47 2.63
C SER A 16 -3.13 -8.75 2.24
N TYR A 17 -3.38 -8.62 0.94
CA TYR A 17 -4.60 -7.97 0.46
C TYR A 17 -5.85 -8.73 0.89
N ASN A 18 -5.84 -10.05 0.75
CA ASN A 18 -6.99 -10.86 1.14
C ASN A 18 -7.22 -10.87 2.65
N ASN A 19 -6.16 -10.83 3.44
CA ASN A 19 -6.29 -10.67 4.88
C ASN A 19 -6.89 -9.32 5.23
N GLN A 20 -6.50 -8.28 4.49
CA GLN A 20 -7.03 -6.95 4.71
C GLN A 20 -8.50 -6.85 4.32
N ILE A 21 -8.93 -7.55 3.26
CA ILE A 21 -10.35 -7.67 2.92
C ILE A 21 -11.13 -8.20 4.12
N HIS A 22 -10.63 -9.28 4.71
CA HIS A 22 -11.27 -9.92 5.85
C HIS A 22 -11.37 -8.94 7.03
N PHE A 23 -10.28 -8.25 7.31
CA PHE A 23 -10.23 -7.28 8.40
C PHE A 23 -11.24 -6.14 8.17
N GLN A 24 -11.30 -5.60 6.95
CA GLN A 24 -12.24 -4.52 6.61
C GLN A 24 -13.69 -4.98 6.78
N LYS A 25 -14.00 -6.21 6.39
CA LYS A 25 -15.34 -6.76 6.60
C LYS A 25 -15.69 -6.79 8.08
N GLU A 26 -14.75 -7.21 8.91
CA GLU A 26 -14.97 -7.31 10.35
C GLU A 26 -15.26 -5.96 10.99
N ILE A 27 -14.54 -4.91 10.60
CA ILE A 27 -14.67 -3.63 11.26
C ILE A 27 -15.76 -2.73 10.67
N THR A 28 -16.06 -2.88 9.37
CA THR A 28 -17.06 -2.03 8.72
C THR A 28 -18.41 -2.70 8.52
N GLY A 29 -18.42 -4.02 8.48
CA GLY A 29 -19.62 -4.78 8.13
C GLY A 29 -19.98 -4.66 6.67
N ALA A 30 -19.15 -3.99 5.87
CA ALA A 30 -19.42 -3.78 4.46
C ALA A 30 -19.04 -4.98 3.61
N GLU A 31 -19.73 -5.14 2.50
CA GLU A 31 -19.39 -6.14 1.52
C GLU A 31 -18.01 -5.81 0.94
N CYS A 32 -17.06 -6.75 1.00
CA CYS A 32 -15.70 -6.52 0.50
C CYS A 32 -15.26 -7.68 -0.39
N PRO A 33 -14.69 -7.38 -1.57
CA PRO A 33 -14.58 -6.04 -2.12
C PRO A 33 -15.90 -5.52 -2.61
N GLY A 34 -16.12 -4.22 -2.46
CA GLY A 34 -17.34 -3.57 -2.90
C GLY A 34 -17.07 -2.09 -3.09
N ASP A 35 -17.76 -1.49 -4.06
CA ASP A 35 -17.61 -0.07 -4.34
C ASP A 35 -18.39 0.72 -3.30
N ASN A 36 -17.69 1.26 -2.32
CA ASN A 36 -18.28 1.99 -1.20
C ASN A 36 -17.63 3.37 -1.11
N LEU A 37 -18.34 4.36 -1.62
CA LEU A 37 -17.81 5.73 -1.71
C LEU A 37 -17.48 6.31 -0.33
N HIS A 38 -18.29 6.02 0.67
CA HIS A 38 -18.05 6.51 2.02
C HIS A 38 -16.73 5.97 2.59
N GLU A 39 -16.53 4.65 2.52
CA GLU A 39 -15.31 4.03 3.01
C GLU A 39 -14.09 4.43 2.18
N PHE A 40 -14.27 4.52 0.87
CA PHE A 40 -13.22 4.99 -0.03
C PHE A 40 -12.75 6.38 0.38
N SER A 41 -13.69 7.32 0.57
CA SER A 41 -13.36 8.69 0.94
C SER A 41 -12.69 8.77 2.30
N TYR A 42 -13.13 7.96 3.26
CA TYR A 42 -12.50 7.87 4.57
C TYR A 42 -11.02 7.49 4.43
N HIS A 43 -10.73 6.47 3.63
CA HIS A 43 -9.35 5.99 3.49
C HIS A 43 -8.48 6.91 2.64
N ILE A 44 -9.06 7.69 1.71
CA ILE A 44 -8.30 8.74 1.03
C ILE A 44 -7.80 9.76 2.05
N GLN A 45 -8.67 10.18 2.97
CA GLN A 45 -8.29 11.13 4.03
C GLN A 45 -7.26 10.50 4.98
N ALA A 46 -7.45 9.23 5.32
CA ALA A 46 -6.52 8.51 6.16
C ALA A 46 -5.12 8.42 5.51
N MET A 47 -5.06 8.33 4.18
CA MET A 47 -3.78 8.28 3.47
C MET A 47 -2.96 9.55 3.71
N VAL A 48 -3.62 10.71 3.71
CA VAL A 48 -2.92 11.98 3.97
C VAL A 48 -2.31 11.96 5.37
N GLU A 49 -3.06 11.45 6.34
CA GLU A 49 -2.58 11.35 7.72
C GLU A 49 -1.41 10.37 7.81
N GLU A 50 -1.51 9.21 7.16
CA GLU A 50 -0.43 8.21 7.20
C GLU A 50 0.85 8.74 6.56
N LEU A 51 0.74 9.50 5.47
CA LEU A 51 1.91 10.13 4.86
C LEU A 51 2.57 11.12 5.81
N GLY A 52 1.77 11.86 6.56
CA GLY A 52 2.28 12.75 7.61
C GLY A 52 3.03 12.00 8.69
N GLU A 53 2.55 10.81 9.08
CA GLU A 53 3.23 9.99 10.07
C GLU A 53 4.60 9.50 9.55
N VAL A 54 4.69 9.17 8.26
CA VAL A 54 5.98 8.81 7.65
C VAL A 54 6.97 9.97 7.76
N MET A 55 6.52 11.19 7.47
CA MET A 55 7.37 12.38 7.59
C MET A 55 7.83 12.59 9.03
N LYS A 56 6.93 12.40 9.98
CA LYS A 56 7.27 12.54 11.41
C LYS A 56 8.32 11.51 11.82
N ALA A 57 8.21 10.29 11.31
CA ALA A 57 9.14 9.21 11.64
C ALA A 57 10.51 9.46 11.02
N ASP A 58 10.57 10.02 9.82
CA ASP A 58 11.85 10.28 9.15
C ASP A 58 12.66 11.35 9.87
N LYS A 59 12.03 12.48 10.18
CA LYS A 59 12.65 13.60 10.94
C LYS A 59 13.76 14.35 10.19
N ARG A 60 14.43 13.75 9.23
CA ARG A 60 15.60 14.35 8.58
C ARG A 60 15.27 15.59 7.75
N TRP A 61 14.01 15.73 7.34
CA TRP A 61 13.58 16.92 6.64
C TRP A 61 13.62 18.18 7.54
N LYS A 62 13.67 17.97 8.86
CA LYS A 62 13.80 19.07 9.82
C LYS A 62 15.28 19.41 9.97
N THR A 63 15.86 20.00 8.95
CA THR A 63 17.31 20.22 8.86
C THR A 63 17.88 21.16 9.92
N HIS A 64 17.03 21.96 10.53
CA HIS A 64 17.46 22.93 11.56
C HIS A 64 17.39 22.34 12.97
N ARG A 65 17.07 21.06 13.10
CA ARG A 65 16.98 20.37 14.40
C ARG A 65 17.91 19.17 14.43
N ASN A 66 18.46 18.92 15.59
CA ASN A 66 19.26 17.73 15.81
C ASN A 66 18.33 16.60 16.23
N THR A 67 17.83 15.85 15.25
CA THR A 67 16.88 14.78 15.50
C THR A 67 17.48 13.45 15.08
N ARG A 68 17.20 12.42 15.88
CA ARG A 68 17.67 11.08 15.57
C ARG A 68 16.70 10.35 14.65
N TYR A 69 17.20 9.84 13.55
CA TYR A 69 16.43 9.03 12.61
C TYR A 69 16.58 7.55 12.94
N VAL A 70 15.46 6.86 13.12
CA VAL A 70 15.43 5.42 13.37
C VAL A 70 14.69 4.75 12.21
N PRO A 71 15.40 4.03 11.34
CA PRO A 71 14.77 3.43 10.15
C PRO A 71 13.57 2.54 10.44
N ASP A 72 13.60 1.78 11.53
CA ASP A 72 12.49 0.88 11.87
C ASP A 72 11.20 1.61 12.15
N GLU A 73 11.27 2.81 12.73
CA GLU A 73 10.09 3.63 13.00
C GLU A 73 9.46 4.08 11.69
N LYS A 74 10.27 4.45 10.71
CA LYS A 74 9.79 4.84 9.40
C LYS A 74 9.20 3.64 8.66
N LEU A 75 9.83 2.48 8.79
CA LEU A 75 9.34 1.26 8.15
C LEU A 75 7.94 0.91 8.63
N ASP A 76 7.69 1.01 9.94
CA ASP A 76 6.36 0.76 10.50
C ASP A 76 5.32 1.72 9.91
N GLU A 77 5.66 3.00 9.79
CA GLU A 77 4.72 3.98 9.24
C GLU A 77 4.50 3.77 7.74
N LEU A 78 5.52 3.33 7.01
CA LEU A 78 5.36 3.00 5.60
C LEU A 78 4.42 1.81 5.42
N ALA A 79 4.48 0.83 6.33
CA ALA A 79 3.57 -0.30 6.29
C ALA A 79 2.10 0.18 6.37
N ASP A 80 1.83 1.17 7.21
CA ASP A 80 0.48 1.73 7.33
C ASP A 80 0.03 2.42 6.05
N VAL A 81 0.95 3.06 5.33
CA VAL A 81 0.63 3.66 4.02
C VAL A 81 0.20 2.58 3.03
N PHE A 82 0.94 1.47 2.97
CA PHE A 82 0.60 0.37 2.06
C PHE A 82 -0.73 -0.28 2.44
N ILE A 83 -1.00 -0.45 3.73
CA ILE A 83 -2.27 -1.00 4.20
C ILE A 83 -3.42 -0.06 3.82
N THR A 84 -3.25 1.24 3.99
CA THR A 84 -4.27 2.21 3.62
C THR A 84 -4.53 2.20 2.12
N ALA A 85 -3.47 2.05 1.31
CA ALA A 85 -3.64 1.91 -0.14
C ALA A 85 -4.46 0.68 -0.50
N MET A 86 -4.25 -0.42 0.21
CA MET A 86 -5.08 -1.63 0.04
C MET A 86 -6.54 -1.33 0.38
N ASN A 87 -6.79 -0.63 1.48
CA ASN A 87 -8.15 -0.28 1.89
C ASN A 87 -8.86 0.57 0.83
N ILE A 88 -8.14 1.53 0.25
CA ILE A 88 -8.67 2.35 -0.84
C ILE A 88 -9.10 1.47 -2.01
N SER A 89 -8.25 0.50 -2.37
CA SER A 89 -8.52 -0.43 -3.47
C SER A 89 -9.70 -1.34 -3.16
N ILE A 90 -9.75 -1.86 -1.94
CA ILE A 90 -10.81 -2.77 -1.48
C ILE A 90 -12.17 -2.06 -1.56
N HIS A 91 -12.24 -0.85 -1.06
CA HIS A 91 -13.50 -0.09 -1.04
C HIS A 91 -13.81 0.59 -2.38
N SER A 92 -12.93 0.41 -3.36
CA SER A 92 -13.21 0.74 -4.76
C SER A 92 -13.76 -0.48 -5.52
N GLY A 93 -13.83 -1.62 -4.84
CA GLY A 93 -14.43 -2.83 -5.41
C GLY A 93 -13.48 -3.75 -6.16
N PHE A 94 -12.16 -3.58 -5.95
CA PHE A 94 -11.19 -4.37 -6.70
C PHE A 94 -10.64 -5.54 -5.88
N THR A 95 -10.39 -6.65 -6.58
CA THR A 95 -9.81 -7.84 -5.98
C THR A 95 -8.28 -7.75 -5.98
N ALA A 96 -7.64 -8.64 -5.21
CA ALA A 96 -6.19 -8.74 -5.18
C ALA A 96 -5.63 -8.99 -6.58
N GLU A 97 -6.26 -9.87 -7.35
CA GLU A 97 -5.83 -10.20 -8.71
C GLU A 97 -5.87 -8.99 -9.62
N GLN A 98 -6.94 -8.20 -9.54
CA GLN A 98 -7.09 -7.00 -10.38
C GLN A 98 -6.01 -5.98 -10.08
N ILE A 99 -5.75 -5.72 -8.81
CA ILE A 99 -4.72 -4.75 -8.41
C ILE A 99 -3.33 -5.25 -8.79
N GLU A 100 -3.05 -6.53 -8.54
CA GLU A 100 -1.75 -7.10 -8.87
C GLU A 100 -1.48 -7.04 -10.37
N GLU A 101 -2.47 -7.40 -11.20
CA GLU A 101 -2.34 -7.30 -12.65
C GLU A 101 -2.14 -5.86 -13.12
N ALA A 102 -2.87 -4.92 -12.52
CA ALA A 102 -2.75 -3.50 -12.87
C ALA A 102 -1.35 -2.97 -12.53
N ILE A 103 -0.80 -3.37 -11.38
CA ILE A 103 0.54 -2.98 -10.98
C ILE A 103 1.57 -3.54 -11.97
N ALA A 104 1.47 -4.83 -12.28
CA ALA A 104 2.40 -5.49 -13.19
C ALA A 104 2.37 -4.83 -14.58
N LYS A 105 1.16 -4.53 -15.06
CA LYS A 105 0.99 -3.85 -16.34
C LYS A 105 1.65 -2.48 -16.36
N LYS A 106 1.43 -1.69 -15.31
CA LYS A 106 2.02 -0.36 -15.20
C LYS A 106 3.54 -0.41 -15.13
N ILE A 107 4.08 -1.36 -14.40
CA ILE A 107 5.53 -1.53 -14.32
C ILE A 107 6.10 -1.83 -15.70
N ASN A 108 5.46 -2.75 -16.44
CA ASN A 108 5.91 -3.09 -17.78
C ASN A 108 5.83 -1.88 -18.73
N GLU A 109 4.75 -1.11 -18.67
CA GLU A 109 4.61 0.12 -19.46
C GLU A 109 5.72 1.11 -19.15
N ASN A 110 6.10 1.23 -17.89
CA ASN A 110 7.15 2.14 -17.48
C ASN A 110 8.51 1.70 -18.05
N PHE A 111 8.79 0.40 -18.05
CA PHE A 111 10.02 -0.12 -18.64
C PHE A 111 10.04 0.11 -20.15
N GLU A 112 8.91 -0.08 -20.83
CA GLU A 112 8.82 0.18 -22.26
C GLU A 112 9.07 1.65 -22.58
N ARG A 113 8.49 2.56 -21.81
CA ARG A 113 8.73 4.01 -21.99
C ARG A 113 10.19 4.36 -21.78
N LEU A 114 10.81 3.75 -20.77
CA LEU A 114 12.23 3.99 -20.50
C LEU A 114 13.10 3.49 -21.65
N ALA A 115 12.79 2.31 -22.19
CA ALA A 115 13.53 1.75 -23.33
C ALA A 115 13.42 2.67 -24.56
N ILE A 116 12.22 3.19 -24.82
CA ILE A 116 12.00 4.12 -25.93
C ILE A 116 12.80 5.41 -25.72
N ALA A 117 12.73 5.97 -24.51
CA ALA A 117 13.46 7.22 -24.21
C ALA A 117 14.96 7.05 -24.37
N LYS A 118 15.51 5.91 -23.89
CA LYS A 118 16.94 5.64 -24.04
C LYS A 118 17.35 5.49 -25.49
N LYS A 119 16.50 4.85 -26.29
CA LYS A 119 16.76 4.67 -27.71
C LYS A 119 16.78 6.04 -28.43
N GLU A 120 15.83 6.92 -28.07
CA GLU A 120 15.78 8.26 -28.64
C GLU A 120 17.03 9.08 -28.32
N GLU A 121 17.56 8.93 -27.09
CA GLU A 121 18.77 9.62 -26.69
C GLU A 121 19.99 9.20 -27.51
N GLN A 122 19.98 7.96 -28.03
CA GLN A 122 21.10 7.44 -28.83
C GLN A 122 21.04 7.86 -30.28
N GLU A 123 19.92 8.43 -30.70
CA GLU A 123 19.78 8.97 -32.05
C GLU A 123 20.16 10.43 -32.09
#